data_d50d41099332e93329d47391735c6eb5
#
_entry.id   d50d41099332e93329d47391735c6eb5
#
_cell.length_a   1.000
_cell.length_b   1.000
_cell.length_c   1.000
_cell.angle_alpha   90.00
_cell.angle_beta   90.00
_cell.angle_gamma   90.00
#
_symmetry.space_group_name_H-M   'P 1'
#
loop_
_entity.id
_entity.type
_entity.pdbx_description
1 polymer ?
#
loop_
_entity_poly.entity_id
_entity_poly.type
_entity_poly.pdbx_seq_one_letter_code
_entity_poly.pdbx_strand_id
1 'polypeptide(L)'
;MKFKGYLIRESEGNFNGSIEDIDIPKLEQGRVLIKVHYSSLNYKDALAASGAKGVASSYPFVPGIDVAGEIIESSTPDFSVGDNVIATGYKIGMSEFGGFGEIVHLPSNWVIKMPSELDHIKCMSFGTAGITAAACIKKIVDGDCSKKLPVLVSGSTGGVGSISVGILSKIGYEVHAISGKSSQIDTLKMMGANKILDRNEYMSDPIKPMDKAQYSAAVDTVGGDILSKMLTMIANHGVVSCCGN
;
A
#
# COMPACT_ATOMS: atom_id res chain seq x y z
N MET A 1 -3.25 32.01 5.75
CA MET A 1 -2.72 31.09 6.76
C MET A 1 -1.81 30.09 6.08
N LYS A 2 -0.81 29.54 6.81
CA LYS A 2 0.14 28.55 6.28
C LYS A 2 0.11 27.28 7.10
N PHE A 3 0.52 26.17 6.49
CA PHE A 3 0.71 24.86 7.12
C PHE A 3 2.06 24.28 6.73
N LYS A 4 2.60 23.34 7.51
CA LYS A 4 3.85 22.66 7.19
C LYS A 4 3.59 21.42 6.34
N GLY A 5 4.40 21.28 5.27
CA GLY A 5 4.38 20.11 4.40
C GLY A 5 5.79 19.72 3.95
N TYR A 6 5.99 18.42 3.73
CA TYR A 6 7.22 17.91 3.11
C TYR A 6 7.13 18.12 1.60
N LEU A 7 7.73 19.22 1.11
CA LEU A 7 7.64 19.65 -0.27
C LEU A 7 8.81 19.12 -1.08
N ILE A 8 8.52 18.44 -2.18
CA ILE A 8 9.53 17.99 -3.15
C ILE A 8 9.63 19.04 -4.25
N ARG A 9 10.86 19.48 -4.48
CA ARG A 9 11.21 20.41 -5.58
C ARG A 9 12.12 19.72 -6.58
N GLU A 10 11.90 20.02 -7.84
CA GLU A 10 12.77 19.61 -8.94
C GLU A 10 13.60 20.82 -9.38
N SER A 11 14.91 20.61 -9.55
CA SER A 11 15.82 21.58 -10.12
C SER A 11 16.90 20.85 -10.91
N GLU A 12 16.97 21.10 -12.22
CA GLU A 12 17.99 20.52 -13.12
C GLU A 12 18.06 18.98 -13.06
N GLY A 13 16.88 18.33 -12.93
CA GLY A 13 16.78 16.88 -12.83
C GLY A 13 17.08 16.30 -11.43
N ASN A 14 17.38 17.14 -10.44
CA ASN A 14 17.56 16.73 -9.05
C ASN A 14 16.28 16.98 -8.25
N PHE A 15 15.93 16.01 -7.42
CA PHE A 15 14.72 16.02 -6.60
C PHE A 15 15.10 16.15 -5.13
N ASN A 16 14.68 17.22 -4.49
CA ASN A 16 15.00 17.50 -3.09
C ASN A 16 13.73 17.78 -2.30
N GLY A 17 13.64 17.18 -1.11
CA GLY A 17 12.51 17.36 -0.19
C GLY A 17 12.92 18.15 1.04
N SER A 18 12.08 19.08 1.46
CA SER A 18 12.23 19.85 2.69
C SER A 18 10.88 20.13 3.33
N ILE A 19 10.88 20.38 4.65
CA ILE A 19 9.68 20.86 5.34
C ILE A 19 9.57 22.36 5.11
N GLU A 20 8.48 22.78 4.48
CA GLU A 20 8.23 24.18 4.12
C GLU A 20 6.87 24.66 4.62
N ASP A 21 6.73 25.98 4.75
CA ASP A 21 5.46 26.65 5.02
C ASP A 21 4.71 26.90 3.70
N ILE A 22 3.57 26.25 3.54
CA ILE A 22 2.74 26.25 2.34
C ILE A 22 1.45 27.03 2.63
N ASP A 23 1.03 27.85 1.69
CA ASP A 23 -0.24 28.58 1.84
C ASP A 23 -1.44 27.61 1.75
N ILE A 24 -2.40 27.78 2.68
CA ILE A 24 -3.63 27.00 2.63
C ILE A 24 -4.40 27.42 1.36
N PRO A 25 -4.74 26.47 0.45
CA PRO A 25 -5.50 26.78 -0.74
C PRO A 25 -6.93 27.25 -0.37
N LYS A 26 -7.52 28.06 -1.23
CA LYS A 26 -8.94 28.41 -1.09
C LYS A 26 -9.79 27.17 -1.37
N LEU A 27 -10.85 26.97 -0.57
CA LEU A 27 -11.80 25.91 -0.80
C LEU A 27 -12.52 26.12 -2.16
N GLU A 28 -12.43 25.11 -3.02
CA GLU A 28 -13.09 25.08 -4.33
C GLU A 28 -14.38 24.25 -4.24
N GLN A 29 -15.30 24.50 -5.19
CA GLN A 29 -16.55 23.74 -5.30
C GLN A 29 -16.27 22.24 -5.52
N GLY A 30 -16.96 21.36 -4.81
CA GLY A 30 -16.80 19.91 -4.87
C GLY A 30 -15.59 19.37 -4.10
N ARG A 31 -14.90 20.20 -3.30
CA ARG A 31 -13.71 19.82 -2.55
C ARG A 31 -13.87 20.01 -1.05
N VAL A 32 -12.96 19.41 -0.32
CA VAL A 32 -12.84 19.52 1.14
C VAL A 32 -11.41 19.85 1.56
N LEU A 33 -11.25 20.56 2.66
CA LEU A 33 -9.99 20.73 3.36
C LEU A 33 -9.96 19.79 4.56
N ILE A 34 -8.89 19.00 4.66
CA ILE A 34 -8.69 18.00 5.71
C ILE A 34 -7.44 18.37 6.50
N LYS A 35 -7.56 18.50 7.81
CA LYS A 35 -6.43 18.50 8.73
C LYS A 35 -5.93 17.08 8.88
N VAL A 36 -4.73 16.81 8.40
CA VAL A 36 -4.12 15.47 8.43
C VAL A 36 -3.64 15.17 9.85
N HIS A 37 -4.06 14.04 10.39
CA HIS A 37 -3.57 13.54 11.66
C HIS A 37 -2.50 12.46 11.45
N TYR A 38 -2.72 11.57 10.47
CA TYR A 38 -1.80 10.49 10.11
C TYR A 38 -1.81 10.25 8.60
N SER A 39 -0.68 9.79 8.12
CA SER A 39 -0.47 9.24 6.77
C SER A 39 0.27 7.92 6.89
N SER A 40 0.43 7.19 5.79
CA SER A 40 1.24 5.98 5.72
C SER A 40 2.37 6.14 4.72
N LEU A 41 3.43 5.32 4.83
CA LEU A 41 4.54 5.30 3.90
C LEU A 41 4.33 4.18 2.87
N ASN A 42 4.33 4.53 1.62
CA ASN A 42 4.19 3.60 0.50
C ASN A 42 5.39 3.72 -0.46
N TYR A 43 5.70 2.63 -1.16
CA TYR A 43 6.76 2.62 -2.18
C TYR A 43 6.55 3.71 -3.25
N LYS A 44 5.29 3.96 -3.60
CA LYS A 44 4.90 5.01 -4.54
C LYS A 44 5.29 6.41 -4.07
N ASP A 45 5.25 6.70 -2.76
CA ASP A 45 5.67 7.99 -2.21
C ASP A 45 7.18 8.21 -2.43
N ALA A 46 7.98 7.17 -2.24
CA ALA A 46 9.42 7.22 -2.52
C ALA A 46 9.71 7.41 -4.02
N LEU A 47 8.97 6.71 -4.89
CA LEU A 47 9.09 6.89 -6.35
C LEU A 47 8.72 8.32 -6.77
N ALA A 48 7.61 8.86 -6.23
CA ALA A 48 7.19 10.23 -6.50
C ALA A 48 8.25 11.25 -6.02
N ALA A 49 8.78 11.04 -4.83
CA ALA A 49 9.81 11.92 -4.24
C ALA A 49 11.16 11.85 -4.97
N SER A 50 11.47 10.74 -5.64
CA SER A 50 12.72 10.55 -6.40
C SER A 50 12.62 10.91 -7.89
N GLY A 51 11.48 11.42 -8.35
CA GLY A 51 11.30 11.82 -9.74
C GLY A 51 11.05 10.66 -10.70
N ALA A 52 10.60 9.49 -10.22
CA ALA A 52 10.28 8.36 -11.07
C ALA A 52 9.21 8.75 -12.10
N LYS A 53 9.51 8.48 -13.38
CA LYS A 53 8.61 8.84 -14.49
C LYS A 53 7.24 8.21 -14.34
N GLY A 54 6.19 9.01 -14.58
CA GLY A 54 4.80 8.54 -14.57
C GLY A 54 4.17 8.44 -13.17
N VAL A 55 4.88 8.84 -12.11
CA VAL A 55 4.35 8.86 -10.75
C VAL A 55 3.86 10.26 -10.39
N ALA A 56 4.75 11.22 -10.17
CA ALA A 56 4.35 12.61 -9.98
C ALA A 56 4.19 13.31 -11.34
N SER A 57 3.19 14.18 -11.47
CA SER A 57 2.89 14.89 -12.72
C SER A 57 3.56 16.26 -12.81
N SER A 58 3.86 16.87 -11.68
CA SER A 58 4.45 18.23 -11.60
C SER A 58 5.15 18.45 -10.27
N TYR A 59 6.10 19.37 -10.25
CA TYR A 59 6.82 19.83 -9.07
C TYR A 59 6.67 21.36 -8.96
N PRO A 60 6.64 21.96 -7.74
CA PRO A 60 6.73 21.27 -6.44
C PRO A 60 5.43 20.59 -6.04
N PHE A 61 5.52 19.52 -5.21
CA PHE A 61 4.35 18.84 -4.65
C PHE A 61 4.64 18.22 -3.28
N VAL A 62 3.58 17.88 -2.54
CA VAL A 62 3.64 17.16 -1.27
C VAL A 62 3.25 15.70 -1.51
N PRO A 63 4.14 14.71 -1.27
CA PRO A 63 3.81 13.29 -1.40
C PRO A 63 2.90 12.79 -0.28
N GLY A 64 2.63 11.48 -0.25
CA GLY A 64 1.77 10.82 0.74
C GLY A 64 0.43 10.46 0.13
N ILE A 65 0.31 9.22 -0.41
CA ILE A 65 -0.90 8.76 -1.13
C ILE A 65 -2.06 8.38 -0.20
N ASP A 66 -1.84 8.39 1.12
CA ASP A 66 -2.82 8.05 2.14
C ASP A 66 -3.00 9.19 3.14
N VAL A 67 -4.24 9.40 3.56
CA VAL A 67 -4.65 10.45 4.48
C VAL A 67 -5.67 9.91 5.48
N ALA A 68 -5.46 10.18 6.76
CA ALA A 68 -6.48 10.09 7.80
C ALA A 68 -6.48 11.39 8.60
N GLY A 69 -7.65 12.01 8.75
CA GLY A 69 -7.76 13.31 9.36
C GLY A 69 -9.20 13.75 9.62
N GLU A 70 -9.35 15.04 9.81
CA GLU A 70 -10.62 15.68 10.16
C GLU A 70 -10.95 16.77 9.14
N ILE A 71 -12.19 16.85 8.71
CA ILE A 71 -12.70 17.93 7.84
C ILE A 71 -12.64 19.27 8.59
N ILE A 72 -11.92 20.23 8.04
CA ILE A 72 -11.88 21.62 8.55
C ILE A 72 -12.70 22.59 7.73
N GLU A 73 -12.91 22.30 6.43
CA GLU A 73 -13.83 23.03 5.55
C GLU A 73 -14.41 22.08 4.51
N SER A 74 -15.67 22.27 4.14
CA SER A 74 -16.35 21.51 3.08
C SER A 74 -17.17 22.40 2.18
N SER A 75 -17.11 22.18 0.88
CA SER A 75 -17.98 22.81 -0.11
C SER A 75 -19.15 21.92 -0.55
N THR A 76 -19.32 20.75 0.08
CA THR A 76 -20.38 19.79 -0.26
C THR A 76 -21.18 19.41 0.98
N PRO A 77 -22.46 19.01 0.82
CA PRO A 77 -23.28 18.59 1.96
C PRO A 77 -22.89 17.21 2.55
N ASP A 78 -22.04 16.44 1.85
CA ASP A 78 -21.69 15.07 2.26
C ASP A 78 -20.81 15.04 3.51
N PHE A 79 -20.07 16.13 3.77
CA PHE A 79 -19.13 16.26 4.88
C PHE A 79 -19.38 17.52 5.70
N SER A 80 -19.29 17.38 7.00
CA SER A 80 -19.35 18.47 7.98
C SER A 80 -17.98 18.69 8.62
N VAL A 81 -17.72 19.94 9.07
CA VAL A 81 -16.54 20.25 9.89
C VAL A 81 -16.55 19.36 11.13
N GLY A 82 -15.44 18.73 11.46
CA GLY A 82 -15.29 17.75 12.54
C GLY A 82 -15.49 16.29 12.12
N ASP A 83 -15.95 16.00 10.88
CA ASP A 83 -16.03 14.61 10.40
C ASP A 83 -14.63 14.00 10.32
N ASN A 84 -14.44 12.83 10.95
CA ASN A 84 -13.25 12.02 10.77
C ASN A 84 -13.30 11.27 9.45
N VAL A 85 -12.25 11.38 8.64
CA VAL A 85 -12.22 10.90 7.27
C VAL A 85 -10.92 10.20 6.92
N ILE A 86 -10.98 9.37 5.88
CA ILE A 86 -9.83 8.76 5.22
C ILE A 86 -9.91 8.98 3.71
N ALA A 87 -8.75 9.08 3.08
CA ALA A 87 -8.61 9.07 1.62
C ALA A 87 -7.36 8.32 1.23
N THR A 88 -7.45 7.45 0.23
CA THR A 88 -6.33 6.64 -0.24
C THR A 88 -6.34 6.51 -1.76
N GLY A 89 -5.17 6.45 -2.36
CA GLY A 89 -5.05 6.22 -3.79
C GLY A 89 -5.40 7.44 -4.65
N TYR A 90 -6.16 7.24 -5.72
CA TYR A 90 -6.42 8.26 -6.74
C TYR A 90 -5.12 8.94 -7.20
N LYS A 91 -5.09 10.27 -7.17
CA LYS A 91 -3.90 11.07 -7.50
C LYS A 91 -3.34 11.83 -6.29
N ILE A 92 -3.70 11.42 -5.08
CA ILE A 92 -3.20 11.98 -3.82
C ILE A 92 -1.68 11.74 -3.76
N GLY A 93 -0.92 12.77 -3.43
CA GLY A 93 0.55 12.69 -3.40
C GLY A 93 1.21 12.46 -4.77
N MET A 94 0.52 12.75 -5.87
CA MET A 94 1.01 12.62 -7.25
C MET A 94 0.75 13.89 -8.08
N SER A 95 -0.49 14.26 -8.31
CA SER A 95 -0.90 15.53 -8.94
C SER A 95 -1.69 16.43 -8.00
N GLU A 96 -2.21 15.88 -6.93
CA GLU A 96 -2.75 16.60 -5.78
C GLU A 96 -1.78 16.47 -4.61
N PHE A 97 -1.68 17.50 -3.76
CA PHE A 97 -0.87 17.42 -2.55
C PHE A 97 -1.38 16.29 -1.65
N GLY A 98 -0.44 15.54 -1.06
CA GLY A 98 -0.72 14.34 -0.28
C GLY A 98 -0.57 14.52 1.23
N GLY A 99 -0.64 13.38 1.92
CA GLY A 99 -0.70 13.28 3.37
C GLY A 99 0.58 13.62 4.14
N PHE A 100 1.69 13.96 3.45
CA PHE A 100 2.91 14.42 4.14
C PHE A 100 2.90 15.94 4.38
N GLY A 101 1.71 16.51 4.51
CA GLY A 101 1.42 17.88 4.93
C GLY A 101 0.36 17.91 6.02
N GLU A 102 0.33 18.98 6.83
CA GLU A 102 -0.67 19.15 7.90
C GLU A 102 -2.09 19.36 7.36
N ILE A 103 -2.22 19.84 6.11
CA ILE A 103 -3.51 20.08 5.44
C ILE A 103 -3.44 19.54 4.01
N VAL A 104 -4.53 18.89 3.59
CA VAL A 104 -4.74 18.51 2.18
C VAL A 104 -6.07 19.07 1.68
N HIS A 105 -6.11 19.38 0.38
CA HIS A 105 -7.27 19.88 -0.34
C HIS A 105 -7.66 18.86 -1.42
N LEU A 106 -8.72 18.08 -1.19
CA LEU A 106 -9.07 16.93 -2.01
C LEU A 106 -10.49 17.06 -2.61
N PRO A 107 -10.74 16.48 -3.80
CA PRO A 107 -12.10 16.24 -4.26
C PRO A 107 -12.88 15.43 -3.23
N SER A 108 -14.10 15.85 -2.91
CA SER A 108 -14.93 15.20 -1.89
C SER A 108 -15.25 13.73 -2.21
N ASN A 109 -15.37 13.39 -3.49
CA ASN A 109 -15.62 12.02 -3.94
C ASN A 109 -14.42 11.06 -3.82
N TRP A 110 -13.25 11.55 -3.38
CA TRP A 110 -12.08 10.72 -3.01
C TRP A 110 -12.03 10.42 -1.52
N VAL A 111 -12.90 11.03 -0.75
CA VAL A 111 -12.90 11.00 0.71
C VAL A 111 -14.06 10.14 1.19
N ILE A 112 -13.82 9.33 2.20
CA ILE A 112 -14.85 8.55 2.88
C ILE A 112 -14.83 8.83 4.38
N LYS A 113 -16.00 8.76 5.03
CA LYS A 113 -16.09 8.84 6.49
C LYS A 113 -15.37 7.65 7.11
N MET A 114 -14.57 7.91 8.13
CA MET A 114 -13.86 6.87 8.84
C MET A 114 -14.85 5.95 9.56
N PRO A 115 -14.73 4.62 9.43
CA PRO A 115 -15.55 3.69 10.20
C PRO A 115 -15.42 3.93 11.71
N SER A 116 -16.53 3.86 12.44
CA SER A 116 -16.58 4.16 13.89
C SER A 116 -15.71 3.24 14.75
N GLU A 117 -15.41 2.03 14.25
CA GLU A 117 -14.60 1.01 14.93
C GLU A 117 -13.09 1.23 14.77
N LEU A 118 -12.70 2.18 13.91
CA LEU A 118 -11.31 2.49 13.61
C LEU A 118 -10.94 3.88 14.15
N ASP A 119 -9.67 4.05 14.43
CA ASP A 119 -9.03 5.34 14.67
C ASP A 119 -8.07 5.67 13.51
N HIS A 120 -7.56 6.89 13.47
CA HIS A 120 -6.66 7.36 12.43
C HIS A 120 -5.39 6.50 12.31
N ILE A 121 -4.85 6.03 13.44
CA ILE A 121 -3.64 5.19 13.47
C ILE A 121 -3.92 3.84 12.82
N LYS A 122 -5.03 3.20 13.20
CA LYS A 122 -5.42 1.91 12.62
C LYS A 122 -5.69 2.04 11.13
N CYS A 123 -6.40 3.10 10.70
CA CYS A 123 -6.65 3.35 9.28
C CYS A 123 -5.35 3.46 8.50
N MET A 124 -4.36 4.21 8.99
CA MET A 124 -3.09 4.40 8.32
C MET A 124 -2.10 3.23 8.50
N SER A 125 -2.32 2.38 9.50
CA SER A 125 -1.60 1.09 9.60
C SER A 125 -1.97 0.12 8.47
N PHE A 126 -3.18 0.26 7.91
CA PHE A 126 -3.59 -0.46 6.69
C PHE A 126 -3.28 0.34 5.43
N GLY A 127 -3.80 1.55 5.30
CA GLY A 127 -3.60 2.43 4.16
C GLY A 127 -3.82 1.75 2.80
N THR A 128 -3.14 2.24 1.78
CA THR A 128 -3.12 1.64 0.43
C THR A 128 -2.60 0.20 0.45
N ALA A 129 -1.64 -0.13 1.32
CA ALA A 129 -1.09 -1.48 1.42
C ALA A 129 -2.16 -2.48 1.87
N GLY A 130 -3.00 -2.12 2.85
CA GLY A 130 -4.10 -2.97 3.33
C GLY A 130 -5.17 -3.19 2.28
N ILE A 131 -5.57 -2.14 1.55
CA ILE A 131 -6.54 -2.25 0.45
C ILE A 131 -6.01 -3.18 -0.65
N THR A 132 -4.73 -3.02 -1.00
CA THR A 132 -4.07 -3.86 -2.02
C THR A 132 -4.00 -5.32 -1.56
N ALA A 133 -3.60 -5.58 -0.32
CA ALA A 133 -3.57 -6.93 0.25
C ALA A 133 -4.97 -7.56 0.24
N ALA A 134 -5.99 -6.82 0.67
CA ALA A 134 -7.38 -7.29 0.67
C ALA A 134 -7.88 -7.62 -0.74
N ALA A 135 -7.56 -6.78 -1.74
CA ALA A 135 -7.92 -7.02 -3.13
C ALA A 135 -7.24 -8.28 -3.70
N CYS A 136 -5.94 -8.48 -3.40
CA CYS A 136 -5.21 -9.69 -3.78
C CYS A 136 -5.84 -10.94 -3.16
N ILE A 137 -6.13 -10.91 -1.86
CA ILE A 137 -6.69 -12.05 -1.14
C ILE A 137 -8.11 -12.33 -1.60
N LYS A 138 -8.91 -11.29 -1.87
CA LYS A 138 -10.25 -11.47 -2.43
C LYS A 138 -10.22 -12.30 -3.71
N LYS A 139 -9.24 -12.10 -4.60
CA LYS A 139 -9.10 -12.92 -5.82
C LYS A 139 -8.78 -14.38 -5.52
N ILE A 140 -8.00 -14.66 -4.47
CA ILE A 140 -7.70 -16.02 -4.03
C ILE A 140 -8.95 -16.71 -3.48
N VAL A 141 -9.73 -15.98 -2.67
CA VAL A 141 -10.98 -16.49 -2.08
C VAL A 141 -12.05 -16.70 -3.16
N ASP A 142 -12.26 -15.74 -4.04
CA ASP A 142 -13.22 -15.83 -5.15
C ASP A 142 -12.86 -16.95 -6.15
N GLY A 143 -11.56 -17.25 -6.29
CA GLY A 143 -11.06 -18.36 -7.11
C GLY A 143 -11.19 -19.73 -6.47
N ASP A 144 -11.79 -19.84 -5.29
CA ASP A 144 -11.97 -21.07 -4.52
C ASP A 144 -10.68 -21.90 -4.39
N CYS A 145 -9.56 -21.22 -4.16
CA CYS A 145 -8.26 -21.87 -4.03
C CYS A 145 -8.21 -22.81 -2.82
N SER A 146 -7.76 -24.03 -3.06
CA SER A 146 -7.75 -25.09 -2.06
C SER A 146 -6.90 -24.75 -0.85
N LYS A 147 -7.43 -24.94 0.36
CA LYS A 147 -6.68 -24.83 1.62
C LYS A 147 -5.81 -26.07 1.94
N LYS A 148 -5.80 -27.10 1.07
CA LYS A 148 -4.95 -28.29 1.23
C LYS A 148 -3.49 -28.05 0.86
N LEU A 149 -3.23 -26.98 0.10
CA LEU A 149 -1.89 -26.52 -0.24
C LEU A 149 -1.69 -25.10 0.31
N PRO A 150 -0.46 -24.75 0.71
CA PRO A 150 -0.17 -23.42 1.23
C PRO A 150 -0.33 -22.33 0.16
N VAL A 151 -0.41 -21.09 0.63
CA VAL A 151 -0.33 -19.87 -0.20
C VAL A 151 1.06 -19.27 -0.05
N LEU A 152 1.67 -18.89 -1.16
CA LEU A 152 3.00 -18.28 -1.19
C LEU A 152 2.89 -16.75 -1.24
N VAL A 153 3.67 -16.06 -0.41
CA VAL A 153 3.71 -14.59 -0.37
C VAL A 153 5.12 -14.11 -0.62
N SER A 154 5.36 -13.34 -1.69
CA SER A 154 6.64 -12.67 -1.93
C SER A 154 6.68 -11.29 -1.25
N GLY A 155 7.89 -10.76 -0.99
CA GLY A 155 8.07 -9.46 -0.34
C GLY A 155 7.33 -9.35 0.99
N SER A 156 7.24 -10.44 1.72
CA SER A 156 6.39 -10.64 2.88
C SER A 156 6.68 -9.71 4.07
N THR A 157 7.81 -9.00 4.08
CA THR A 157 8.15 -7.97 5.10
C THR A 157 7.75 -6.55 4.68
N GLY A 158 7.26 -6.35 3.47
CA GLY A 158 6.69 -5.08 3.00
C GLY A 158 5.25 -4.88 3.47
N GLY A 159 4.70 -3.68 3.29
CA GLY A 159 3.32 -3.35 3.73
C GLY A 159 2.28 -4.34 3.20
N VAL A 160 2.20 -4.52 1.87
CA VAL A 160 1.23 -5.45 1.26
C VAL A 160 1.51 -6.89 1.67
N GLY A 161 2.78 -7.33 1.61
CA GLY A 161 3.14 -8.71 1.90
C GLY A 161 2.84 -9.12 3.35
N SER A 162 3.21 -8.29 4.33
CA SER A 162 2.98 -8.59 5.75
C SER A 162 1.50 -8.63 6.11
N ILE A 163 0.72 -7.68 5.61
CA ILE A 163 -0.74 -7.67 5.80
C ILE A 163 -1.36 -8.90 5.11
N SER A 164 -0.88 -9.28 3.92
CA SER A 164 -1.34 -10.50 3.23
C SER A 164 -1.09 -11.75 4.05
N VAL A 165 0.10 -11.90 4.66
CA VAL A 165 0.41 -13.01 5.56
C VAL A 165 -0.61 -13.06 6.70
N GLY A 166 -0.86 -11.92 7.38
CA GLY A 166 -1.80 -11.86 8.50
C GLY A 166 -3.23 -12.22 8.12
N ILE A 167 -3.74 -11.68 7.02
CA ILE A 167 -5.13 -11.94 6.58
C ILE A 167 -5.27 -13.40 6.14
N LEU A 168 -4.37 -13.92 5.30
CA LEU A 168 -4.42 -15.31 4.82
C LEU A 168 -4.39 -16.31 5.97
N SER A 169 -3.49 -16.11 6.94
CA SER A 169 -3.43 -16.93 8.14
C SER A 169 -4.73 -16.86 8.95
N LYS A 170 -5.28 -15.64 9.14
CA LYS A 170 -6.52 -15.42 9.90
C LYS A 170 -7.74 -16.12 9.27
N ILE A 171 -7.80 -16.21 7.94
CA ILE A 171 -8.88 -16.89 7.23
C ILE A 171 -8.59 -18.39 6.98
N GLY A 172 -7.51 -18.92 7.57
CA GLY A 172 -7.23 -20.36 7.67
C GLY A 172 -6.46 -20.98 6.51
N TYR A 173 -5.67 -20.18 5.78
CA TYR A 173 -4.67 -20.72 4.85
C TYR A 173 -3.36 -21.00 5.59
N GLU A 174 -2.64 -22.06 5.19
CA GLU A 174 -1.23 -22.21 5.49
C GLU A 174 -0.44 -21.21 4.63
N VAL A 175 0.47 -20.43 5.25
CA VAL A 175 1.18 -19.34 4.57
C VAL A 175 2.67 -19.58 4.58
N HIS A 176 3.28 -19.62 3.39
CA HIS A 176 4.71 -19.60 3.20
C HIS A 176 5.16 -18.22 2.75
N ALA A 177 6.08 -17.61 3.49
CA ALA A 177 6.53 -16.23 3.30
C ALA A 177 7.95 -16.17 2.77
N ILE A 178 8.18 -15.55 1.60
CA ILE A 178 9.52 -15.32 1.06
C ILE A 178 10.06 -13.99 1.60
N SER A 179 11.22 -14.02 2.26
CA SER A 179 11.90 -12.84 2.81
C SER A 179 13.41 -12.93 2.66
N GLY A 180 14.06 -11.81 2.36
CA GLY A 180 15.52 -11.66 2.46
C GLY A 180 15.97 -10.97 3.75
N LYS A 181 15.07 -10.79 4.73
CA LYS A 181 15.36 -10.07 5.99
C LYS A 181 15.27 -11.01 7.17
N SER A 182 16.40 -11.58 7.60
CA SER A 182 16.48 -12.49 8.74
C SER A 182 15.98 -11.87 10.05
N SER A 183 16.17 -10.56 10.25
CA SER A 183 15.69 -9.84 11.43
C SER A 183 14.15 -9.75 11.54
N GLN A 184 13.41 -10.10 10.50
CA GLN A 184 11.94 -10.03 10.48
C GLN A 184 11.25 -11.40 10.59
N ILE A 185 12.02 -12.47 10.80
CA ILE A 185 11.49 -13.85 10.88
C ILE A 185 10.44 -13.97 11.99
N ASP A 186 10.74 -13.48 13.19
CA ASP A 186 9.83 -13.60 14.33
C ASP A 186 8.56 -12.78 14.12
N THR A 187 8.67 -11.59 13.50
CA THR A 187 7.52 -10.78 13.13
C THR A 187 6.60 -11.51 12.16
N LEU A 188 7.16 -12.14 11.12
CA LEU A 188 6.38 -12.93 10.16
C LEU A 188 5.69 -14.14 10.80
N LYS A 189 6.37 -14.83 11.74
CA LYS A 189 5.75 -15.90 12.51
C LYS A 189 4.60 -15.41 13.38
N MET A 190 4.78 -14.29 14.08
CA MET A 190 3.70 -13.67 14.87
C MET A 190 2.50 -13.26 14.00
N MET A 191 2.73 -12.86 12.76
CA MET A 191 1.68 -12.57 11.78
C MET A 191 0.99 -13.83 11.25
N GLY A 192 1.54 -15.01 11.51
CA GLY A 192 0.93 -16.29 11.14
C GLY A 192 1.56 -16.99 9.94
N ALA A 193 2.79 -16.62 9.55
CA ALA A 193 3.53 -17.40 8.56
C ALA A 193 3.92 -18.78 9.14
N ASN A 194 3.49 -19.85 8.47
CA ASN A 194 3.80 -21.22 8.87
C ASN A 194 5.23 -21.61 8.47
N LYS A 195 5.71 -21.10 7.35
CA LYS A 195 7.07 -21.30 6.86
C LYS A 195 7.64 -20.01 6.31
N ILE A 196 8.93 -19.77 6.58
CA ILE A 196 9.66 -18.64 6.01
C ILE A 196 10.76 -19.20 5.12
N LEU A 197 10.76 -18.72 3.88
CA LEU A 197 11.72 -19.10 2.84
C LEU A 197 12.71 -17.94 2.69
N ASP A 198 14.00 -18.21 2.90
CA ASP A 198 15.03 -17.22 2.56
C ASP A 198 14.99 -16.96 1.06
N ARG A 199 15.00 -15.69 0.68
CA ARG A 199 14.90 -15.30 -0.72
C ARG A 199 16.04 -15.81 -1.58
N ASN A 200 17.27 -15.84 -1.04
CA ASN A 200 18.44 -16.24 -1.80
C ASN A 200 18.43 -17.77 -1.98
N GLU A 201 18.09 -18.53 -0.92
CA GLU A 201 17.90 -19.97 -1.01
C GLU A 201 16.74 -20.32 -1.95
N TYR A 202 15.61 -19.64 -1.83
CA TYR A 202 14.47 -19.82 -2.74
C TYR A 202 14.85 -19.60 -4.21
N MET A 203 15.74 -18.66 -4.49
CA MET A 203 16.19 -18.35 -5.85
C MET A 203 17.44 -19.12 -6.30
N SER A 204 18.09 -19.90 -5.44
CA SER A 204 19.32 -20.64 -5.76
C SER A 204 19.10 -21.73 -6.82
N ASP A 205 17.95 -22.39 -6.79
CA ASP A 205 17.61 -23.40 -7.79
C ASP A 205 17.12 -22.74 -9.09
N PRO A 206 17.49 -23.30 -10.25
CA PRO A 206 17.03 -22.79 -11.52
C PRO A 206 15.51 -22.88 -11.65
N ILE A 207 14.93 -21.93 -12.36
CA ILE A 207 13.50 -21.94 -12.68
C ILE A 207 13.25 -23.07 -13.68
N LYS A 208 12.42 -24.04 -13.28
CA LYS A 208 12.04 -25.17 -14.14
C LYS A 208 10.60 -24.99 -14.59
N PRO A 209 10.35 -24.89 -15.90
CA PRO A 209 8.98 -24.92 -16.40
C PRO A 209 8.24 -26.16 -15.89
N MET A 210 7.01 -26.00 -15.42
CA MET A 210 6.18 -27.10 -14.91
C MET A 210 6.80 -27.88 -13.74
N ASP A 211 7.36 -27.16 -12.76
CA ASP A 211 7.80 -27.78 -11.51
C ASP A 211 6.59 -28.39 -10.77
N LYS A 212 6.85 -29.23 -9.79
CA LYS A 212 5.78 -29.85 -8.99
C LYS A 212 4.95 -28.77 -8.31
N ALA A 213 3.64 -28.82 -8.53
CA ALA A 213 2.68 -27.95 -7.84
C ALA A 213 2.81 -28.07 -6.31
N GLN A 214 3.11 -26.98 -5.64
CA GLN A 214 3.32 -26.91 -4.20
C GLN A 214 2.39 -25.93 -3.51
N TYR A 215 1.80 -24.98 -4.26
CA TYR A 215 0.99 -23.90 -3.73
C TYR A 215 -0.35 -23.82 -4.44
N SER A 216 -1.42 -23.56 -3.66
CA SER A 216 -2.75 -23.34 -4.22
C SER A 216 -2.93 -21.94 -4.79
N ALA A 217 -2.20 -20.98 -4.26
CA ALA A 217 -2.26 -19.58 -4.68
C ALA A 217 -0.98 -18.83 -4.28
N ALA A 218 -0.84 -17.60 -4.79
CA ALA A 218 0.23 -16.72 -4.38
C ALA A 218 -0.19 -15.25 -4.39
N VAL A 219 0.46 -14.45 -3.53
CA VAL A 219 0.47 -12.99 -3.58
C VAL A 219 1.90 -12.55 -3.92
N ASP A 220 2.05 -11.90 -5.07
CA ASP A 220 3.34 -11.37 -5.49
C ASP A 220 3.39 -9.85 -5.36
N THR A 221 4.40 -9.36 -4.61
CA THR A 221 4.66 -7.94 -4.39
C THR A 221 6.01 -7.48 -4.94
N VAL A 222 6.71 -8.36 -5.68
CA VAL A 222 8.11 -8.12 -6.12
C VAL A 222 8.25 -8.13 -7.64
N GLY A 223 7.57 -9.06 -8.33
CA GLY A 223 7.70 -9.23 -9.77
C GLY A 223 8.99 -9.96 -10.20
N GLY A 224 9.33 -9.84 -11.47
CA GLY A 224 10.57 -10.37 -12.05
C GLY A 224 10.76 -11.88 -11.90
N ASP A 225 12.01 -12.31 -11.63
CA ASP A 225 12.38 -13.72 -11.52
C ASP A 225 11.70 -14.43 -10.35
N ILE A 226 11.40 -13.73 -9.27
CA ILE A 226 10.65 -14.30 -8.15
C ILE A 226 9.26 -14.70 -8.61
N LEU A 227 8.53 -13.82 -9.28
CA LEU A 227 7.22 -14.11 -9.84
C LEU A 227 7.30 -15.26 -10.86
N SER A 228 8.29 -15.23 -11.75
CA SER A 228 8.51 -16.29 -12.73
C SER A 228 8.65 -17.66 -12.06
N LYS A 229 9.42 -17.76 -10.98
CA LYS A 229 9.58 -18.99 -10.20
C LYS A 229 8.30 -19.38 -9.47
N MET A 230 7.61 -18.41 -8.85
CA MET A 230 6.34 -18.67 -8.16
C MET A 230 5.33 -19.32 -9.11
N LEU A 231 5.19 -18.81 -10.34
CA LEU A 231 4.25 -19.31 -11.33
C LEU A 231 4.46 -20.80 -11.67
N THR A 232 5.71 -21.29 -11.68
CA THR A 232 6.01 -22.71 -11.99
C THR A 232 5.55 -23.68 -10.91
N MET A 233 5.26 -23.20 -9.70
CA MET A 233 4.94 -24.01 -8.53
C MET A 233 3.46 -23.95 -8.13
N ILE A 234 2.64 -23.20 -8.86
CA ILE A 234 1.21 -23.06 -8.59
C ILE A 234 0.43 -24.25 -9.16
N ALA A 235 -0.49 -24.75 -8.37
CA ALA A 235 -1.39 -25.83 -8.78
C ALA A 235 -2.34 -25.41 -9.90
N ASN A 236 -2.85 -26.37 -10.65
CA ASN A 236 -3.87 -26.13 -11.67
C ASN A 236 -5.06 -25.36 -11.05
N HIS A 237 -5.54 -24.36 -11.77
CA HIS A 237 -6.60 -23.44 -11.32
C HIS A 237 -6.23 -22.58 -10.11
N GLY A 238 -4.96 -22.55 -9.70
CA GLY A 238 -4.48 -21.66 -8.66
C GLY A 238 -4.46 -20.21 -9.12
N VAL A 239 -4.54 -19.28 -8.17
CA VAL A 239 -4.57 -17.83 -8.40
C VAL A 239 -3.26 -17.20 -7.96
N VAL A 240 -2.65 -16.43 -8.86
CA VAL A 240 -1.52 -15.55 -8.51
C VAL A 240 -1.97 -14.10 -8.61
N SER A 241 -2.04 -13.42 -7.49
CA SER A 241 -2.37 -11.99 -7.44
C SER A 241 -1.09 -11.18 -7.43
N CYS A 242 -0.85 -10.41 -8.50
CA CYS A 242 0.36 -9.59 -8.68
C CYS A 242 0.03 -8.12 -8.42
N CYS A 243 0.80 -7.48 -7.55
CA CYS A 243 0.74 -6.04 -7.29
C CYS A 243 2.14 -5.39 -7.27
N GLY A 244 3.21 -6.17 -7.39
CA GLY A 244 4.57 -5.72 -7.64
C GLY A 244 4.82 -5.49 -9.15
N ASN A 245 5.68 -4.51 -9.48
CA ASN A 245 6.15 -4.23 -10.85
C ASN A 245 7.63 -4.50 -10.94
#